data_558a543f623b7e35d754dacb5ad5423f
#
_entry.id   558a543f623b7e35d754dacb5ad5423f
#
_cell.length_a   1.000
_cell.length_b   1.000
_cell.length_c   1.000
_cell.angle_alpha   90.00
_cell.angle_beta   90.00
_cell.angle_gamma   90.00
#
_symmetry.space_group_name_H-M   'P 1'
#
loop_
_entity.id
_entity.type
_entity.pdbx_description
1 polymer ?
#
loop_
_entity_poly.entity_id
_entity_poly.type
_entity_poly.pdbx_seq_one_letter_code
_entity_poly.pdbx_strand_id
1 'polypeptide(L)'
;PYVKEVCQVWKRPDKMLRPDTADRRTWLVDTLPQLSQTYGRGYRQIAQLNGIKLHDAGFRGKGVTIAVIDAGYCNADYIKALKGVDIKGTYNFVHPGRTVYEGQKHGMNVLSCIATNRPGALVGTAPEASFYLLVSEDDSTEHKVEEDYWCAAVEYADSVGCDVVTSSLGYTGYDDKVESFGYWELDGRTHINSRVASLAASRGIVLLNSAGNSGNDRWKKIGVPA
;
A
#
# COMPACT_ATOMS: atom_id res chain seq x y z
N PRO A 1 -9.59 11.61 -22.40
CA PRO A 1 -8.42 11.56 -21.50
C PRO A 1 -8.89 11.87 -20.08
N TYR A 2 -8.63 10.91 -19.17
CA TYR A 2 -9.06 11.04 -17.77
C TYR A 2 -8.09 11.86 -16.94
N VAL A 3 -6.89 12.11 -17.45
CA VAL A 3 -5.94 13.04 -16.85
C VAL A 3 -6.01 14.34 -17.65
N LYS A 4 -6.65 15.35 -17.07
CA LYS A 4 -6.77 16.69 -17.70
C LYS A 4 -5.51 17.54 -17.49
N GLU A 5 -4.79 17.30 -16.41
CA GLU A 5 -3.60 18.06 -16.06
C GLU A 5 -2.70 17.19 -15.16
N VAL A 6 -1.40 17.24 -15.40
CA VAL A 6 -0.38 16.66 -14.52
C VAL A 6 0.39 17.81 -13.92
N CYS A 7 0.15 18.08 -12.65
CA CYS A 7 0.89 19.08 -11.90
C CYS A 7 2.09 18.45 -11.21
N GLN A 8 3.27 19.03 -11.35
CA GLN A 8 4.43 18.64 -10.55
C GLN A 8 4.23 19.14 -9.12
N VAL A 9 3.82 18.25 -8.23
CA VAL A 9 3.54 18.58 -6.82
C VAL A 9 4.82 18.86 -6.04
N TRP A 10 5.94 18.33 -6.49
CA TRP A 10 7.24 18.53 -5.88
C TRP A 10 8.34 18.61 -6.93
N LYS A 11 9.20 19.61 -6.85
CA LYS A 11 10.42 19.71 -7.63
C LYS A 11 11.62 19.45 -6.73
N ARG A 12 12.45 18.46 -7.09
CA ARG A 12 13.67 18.17 -6.37
C ARG A 12 14.55 19.42 -6.37
N PRO A 13 15.04 19.91 -5.22
CA PRO A 13 16.01 20.98 -5.19
C PRO A 13 17.26 20.56 -5.96
N ASP A 14 17.82 21.44 -6.80
CA ASP A 14 18.98 21.16 -7.64
C ASP A 14 20.25 20.81 -6.84
N LYS A 15 20.25 21.05 -5.55
CA LYS A 15 21.25 20.57 -4.60
C LYS A 15 20.55 19.89 -3.44
N MET A 16 20.36 18.59 -3.51
CA MET A 16 20.29 17.80 -2.29
C MET A 16 21.69 17.84 -1.67
N LEU A 17 21.87 18.69 -0.68
CA LEU A 17 22.95 18.52 0.28
C LEU A 17 22.77 17.09 0.83
N ARG A 18 23.68 16.20 0.47
CA ARG A 18 23.80 14.93 1.17
C ARG A 18 24.13 15.29 2.61
N PRO A 19 23.25 15.07 3.56
CA PRO A 19 23.61 15.31 4.94
C PRO A 19 24.73 14.33 5.27
N ASP A 20 25.76 14.85 5.90
CA ASP A 20 26.88 14.07 6.40
C ASP A 20 26.35 12.84 7.16
N THR A 21 26.83 11.66 6.78
CA THR A 21 26.27 10.37 7.22
C THR A 21 26.60 10.03 8.66
N ALA A 22 27.42 10.84 9.32
CA ALA A 22 27.95 10.52 10.63
C ALA A 22 26.99 10.80 11.80
N ASP A 23 26.00 11.69 11.68
CA ASP A 23 25.30 12.21 12.88
C ASP A 23 23.76 12.20 12.85
N ARG A 24 23.16 11.39 11.97
CA ARG A 24 21.69 11.36 11.84
C ARG A 24 20.95 10.65 12.98
N ARG A 25 21.64 9.96 13.87
CA ARG A 25 20.96 9.16 14.91
C ARG A 25 20.81 9.88 16.25
N THR A 26 21.67 10.81 16.56
CA THR A 26 21.73 11.41 17.89
C THR A 26 20.84 12.64 18.07
N TRP A 27 20.87 13.60 17.17
CA TRP A 27 20.15 14.87 17.38
C TRP A 27 18.62 14.83 17.21
N LEU A 28 18.09 13.79 16.54
CA LEU A 28 16.64 13.62 16.35
C LEU A 28 15.98 12.86 17.52
N VAL A 29 16.77 12.18 18.33
CA VAL A 29 16.28 11.53 19.55
C VAL A 29 16.13 12.53 20.67
N ASP A 30 17.01 13.54 20.73
CA ASP A 30 17.06 14.49 21.83
C ASP A 30 16.06 15.66 21.74
N THR A 31 15.56 15.96 20.52
CA THR A 31 14.67 17.12 20.30
C THR A 31 13.17 16.80 20.36
N LEU A 32 12.77 15.51 20.41
CA LEU A 32 11.36 15.11 20.38
C LEU A 32 11.03 13.95 21.35
N PRO A 33 11.32 14.10 22.67
CA PRO A 33 11.21 12.97 23.59
C PRO A 33 9.78 12.42 23.71
N GLN A 34 8.77 13.28 23.63
CA GLN A 34 7.38 12.91 23.96
C GLN A 34 6.61 12.32 22.77
N LEU A 35 6.80 12.84 21.57
CA LEU A 35 6.12 12.35 20.37
C LEU A 35 6.72 11.04 19.85
N SER A 36 8.05 10.86 19.99
CA SER A 36 8.70 9.60 19.71
C SER A 36 8.28 8.48 20.69
N GLN A 37 7.93 8.82 21.93
CA GLN A 37 7.37 7.87 22.90
C GLN A 37 6.02 7.32 22.47
N THR A 38 5.16 8.12 21.83
CA THR A 38 3.87 7.65 21.32
C THR A 38 4.03 6.85 20.02
N TYR A 39 4.72 7.42 19.01
CA TYR A 39 4.79 6.83 17.67
C TYR A 39 5.95 5.86 17.46
N GLY A 40 6.89 5.81 18.40
CA GLY A 40 8.03 4.91 18.35
C GLY A 40 8.80 5.02 17.04
N ARG A 41 9.05 3.90 16.38
CA ARG A 41 9.79 3.84 15.12
C ARG A 41 9.07 4.47 13.93
N GLY A 42 7.74 4.61 13.99
CA GLY A 42 6.92 5.21 12.94
C GLY A 42 6.87 6.73 12.96
N TYR A 43 7.46 7.37 13.97
CA TYR A 43 7.33 8.81 14.17
C TYR A 43 7.63 9.65 12.91
N ARG A 44 8.77 9.40 12.25
CA ARG A 44 9.19 10.19 11.07
C ARG A 44 8.23 10.05 9.90
N GLN A 45 7.76 8.84 9.65
CA GLN A 45 6.85 8.53 8.55
C GLN A 45 5.50 9.23 8.75
N ILE A 46 4.97 9.18 9.95
CA ILE A 46 3.71 9.86 10.28
C ILE A 46 3.89 11.39 10.28
N ALA A 47 4.98 11.88 10.86
CA ALA A 47 5.25 13.33 10.98
C ALA A 47 5.40 14.01 9.61
N GLN A 48 6.12 13.38 8.66
CA GLN A 48 6.33 13.95 7.33
C GLN A 48 5.03 14.10 6.52
N LEU A 49 4.00 13.32 6.85
CA LEU A 49 2.67 13.38 6.24
C LEU A 49 1.72 14.31 7.01
N ASN A 50 2.17 15.00 8.06
CA ASN A 50 1.34 15.70 9.04
C ASN A 50 0.30 14.81 9.73
N GLY A 51 0.50 13.49 9.71
CA GLY A 51 -0.43 12.50 10.26
C GLY A 51 -0.64 12.64 11.77
N ILE A 52 0.37 13.15 12.51
CA ILE A 52 0.24 13.43 13.94
C ILE A 52 -0.89 14.42 14.19
N LYS A 53 -0.96 15.51 13.42
CA LYS A 53 -2.03 16.52 13.54
C LYS A 53 -3.41 15.94 13.24
N LEU A 54 -3.48 15.01 12.28
CA LEU A 54 -4.73 14.31 11.98
C LEU A 54 -5.15 13.42 13.15
N HIS A 55 -4.21 12.67 13.72
CA HIS A 55 -4.49 11.83 14.88
C HIS A 55 -4.90 12.63 16.11
N ASP A 56 -4.25 13.78 16.37
CA ASP A 56 -4.60 14.69 17.47
C ASP A 56 -5.99 15.29 17.28
N ALA A 57 -6.41 15.51 16.03
CA ALA A 57 -7.76 15.96 15.67
C ALA A 57 -8.80 14.81 15.70
N GLY A 58 -8.40 13.57 16.03
CA GLY A 58 -9.29 12.40 16.12
C GLY A 58 -9.42 11.59 14.83
N PHE A 59 -8.74 11.97 13.74
CA PHE A 59 -8.78 11.24 12.46
C PHE A 59 -7.77 10.08 12.47
N ARG A 60 -8.20 8.93 12.97
CA ARG A 60 -7.38 7.73 13.14
C ARG A 60 -7.90 6.52 12.34
N GLY A 61 -8.83 6.74 11.42
CA GLY A 61 -9.44 5.71 10.58
C GLY A 61 -10.71 5.06 11.17
N LYS A 62 -11.18 5.51 12.32
CA LYS A 62 -12.40 4.96 12.94
C LYS A 62 -13.61 5.10 12.01
N GLY A 63 -14.28 3.97 11.73
CA GLY A 63 -15.44 3.91 10.83
C GLY A 63 -15.08 3.81 9.35
N VAL A 64 -13.80 3.73 9.02
CA VAL A 64 -13.31 3.50 7.65
C VAL A 64 -12.92 2.04 7.47
N THR A 65 -13.36 1.43 6.38
CA THR A 65 -13.00 0.06 6.00
C THR A 65 -12.01 0.08 4.85
N ILE A 66 -10.86 -0.56 5.04
CA ILE A 66 -9.74 -0.57 4.10
C ILE A 66 -9.51 -2.00 3.60
N ALA A 67 -9.56 -2.22 2.29
CA ALA A 67 -9.03 -3.44 1.70
C ALA A 67 -7.53 -3.25 1.40
N VAL A 68 -6.71 -4.16 1.91
CA VAL A 68 -5.30 -4.27 1.56
C VAL A 68 -5.16 -5.42 0.58
N ILE A 69 -4.66 -5.15 -0.64
CA ILE A 69 -4.42 -6.15 -1.68
C ILE A 69 -2.91 -6.33 -1.81
N ASP A 70 -2.43 -7.57 -1.61
CA ASP A 70 -0.99 -7.84 -1.56
C ASP A 70 -0.68 -9.33 -1.82
N ALA A 71 0.59 -9.72 -1.75
CA ALA A 71 1.05 -11.09 -1.98
C ALA A 71 0.87 -12.05 -0.79
N GLY A 72 0.56 -11.53 0.41
CA GLY A 72 0.35 -12.36 1.60
C GLY A 72 0.61 -11.64 2.91
N TYR A 73 0.12 -12.22 3.99
CA TYR A 73 0.12 -11.62 5.33
C TYR A 73 0.72 -12.57 6.37
N CYS A 74 1.82 -13.24 6.01
CA CYS A 74 2.45 -14.26 6.84
C CYS A 74 2.60 -13.82 8.29
N ASN A 75 2.05 -14.62 9.20
CA ASN A 75 2.04 -14.40 10.65
C ASN A 75 1.34 -13.12 11.15
N ALA A 76 0.56 -12.41 10.32
CA ALA A 76 -0.13 -11.20 10.77
C ALA A 76 -1.11 -11.46 11.93
N ASP A 77 -1.68 -12.66 12.00
CA ASP A 77 -2.53 -13.16 13.09
C ASP A 77 -1.76 -13.46 14.39
N TYR A 78 -0.45 -13.71 14.29
CA TYR A 78 0.43 -14.05 15.42
C TYR A 78 1.19 -12.84 15.97
N ILE A 79 1.47 -11.83 15.16
CA ILE A 79 2.33 -10.71 15.53
C ILE A 79 1.64 -9.84 16.59
N LYS A 80 2.29 -9.72 17.75
CA LYS A 80 1.76 -8.92 18.88
C LYS A 80 1.46 -7.47 18.51
N ALA A 81 2.18 -6.89 17.55
CA ALA A 81 1.97 -5.52 17.10
C ALA A 81 0.64 -5.34 16.35
N LEU A 82 0.13 -6.40 15.72
CA LEU A 82 -1.13 -6.40 14.98
C LEU A 82 -2.31 -6.98 15.80
N LYS A 83 -2.02 -7.43 17.03
CA LYS A 83 -3.08 -7.94 17.91
C LYS A 83 -4.08 -6.84 18.24
N GLY A 84 -5.35 -7.07 17.91
CA GLY A 84 -6.44 -6.11 18.13
C GLY A 84 -6.73 -5.22 16.92
N VAL A 85 -6.05 -5.40 15.81
CA VAL A 85 -6.46 -4.84 14.52
C VAL A 85 -7.79 -5.46 14.11
N ASP A 86 -8.74 -4.65 13.68
CA ASP A 86 -10.09 -5.09 13.32
C ASP A 86 -10.08 -5.66 11.89
N ILE A 87 -9.82 -6.96 11.76
CA ILE A 87 -9.87 -7.70 10.49
C ILE A 87 -11.29 -8.22 10.28
N LYS A 88 -12.01 -7.66 9.31
CA LYS A 88 -13.39 -8.04 8.95
C LYS A 88 -13.46 -9.32 8.11
N GLY A 89 -12.45 -9.57 7.29
CA GLY A 89 -12.39 -10.76 6.46
C GLY A 89 -11.08 -10.90 5.71
N THR A 90 -10.89 -12.08 5.16
CA THR A 90 -9.69 -12.41 4.37
C THR A 90 -10.08 -13.27 3.19
N TYR A 91 -9.40 -13.10 2.05
CA TYR A 91 -9.58 -13.98 0.91
C TYR A 91 -8.30 -14.13 0.09
N ASN A 92 -8.06 -15.34 -0.42
CA ASN A 92 -6.93 -15.63 -1.29
C ASN A 92 -7.47 -15.95 -2.69
N PHE A 93 -7.27 -15.05 -3.65
CA PHE A 93 -7.73 -15.20 -5.04
C PHE A 93 -6.82 -16.11 -5.86
N VAL A 94 -5.55 -16.22 -5.50
CA VAL A 94 -4.57 -17.09 -6.16
C VAL A 94 -4.84 -18.55 -5.80
N HIS A 95 -5.06 -18.81 -4.52
CA HIS A 95 -5.32 -20.14 -3.99
C HIS A 95 -6.58 -20.16 -3.13
N PRO A 96 -7.78 -20.21 -3.73
CA PRO A 96 -9.03 -20.25 -2.98
C PRO A 96 -9.04 -21.38 -1.95
N GLY A 97 -9.38 -21.04 -0.71
CA GLY A 97 -9.40 -21.99 0.42
C GLY A 97 -8.10 -22.06 1.21
N ARG A 98 -6.99 -21.45 0.75
CA ARG A 98 -5.80 -21.26 1.60
C ARG A 98 -5.93 -20.01 2.46
N THR A 99 -5.33 -20.07 3.65
CA THR A 99 -5.24 -18.90 4.52
C THR A 99 -4.33 -17.83 3.91
N VAL A 100 -4.61 -16.56 4.20
CA VAL A 100 -3.74 -15.43 3.81
C VAL A 100 -2.54 -15.25 4.74
N TYR A 101 -2.52 -15.95 5.88
CA TYR A 101 -1.51 -15.81 6.93
C TYR A 101 -0.29 -16.70 6.74
N GLU A 102 -0.20 -17.36 5.59
CA GLU A 102 0.95 -18.16 5.16
C GLU A 102 1.62 -17.51 3.95
N GLY A 103 2.82 -18.03 3.56
CA GLY A 103 3.54 -17.56 2.38
C GLY A 103 4.23 -16.20 2.59
N GLN A 104 3.91 -15.25 1.74
CA GLN A 104 4.59 -13.95 1.72
C GLN A 104 4.26 -13.05 2.92
N LYS A 105 5.25 -12.28 3.32
CA LYS A 105 5.14 -11.33 4.44
C LYS A 105 4.94 -9.87 4.01
N HIS A 106 4.96 -9.60 2.70
CA HIS A 106 4.96 -8.21 2.21
C HIS A 106 3.70 -7.48 2.65
N GLY A 107 2.51 -8.03 2.44
CA GLY A 107 1.25 -7.43 2.87
C GLY A 107 1.13 -7.27 4.39
N MET A 108 1.74 -8.17 5.17
CA MET A 108 1.83 -7.98 6.63
C MET A 108 2.66 -6.74 6.98
N ASN A 109 3.78 -6.50 6.27
CA ASN A 109 4.58 -5.30 6.48
C ASN A 109 3.78 -4.03 6.11
N VAL A 110 3.07 -4.04 4.97
CA VAL A 110 2.18 -2.96 4.53
C VAL A 110 1.09 -2.70 5.57
N LEU A 111 0.38 -3.75 5.98
CA LEU A 111 -0.65 -3.68 7.03
C LEU A 111 -0.09 -3.08 8.32
N SER A 112 1.12 -3.44 8.72
CA SER A 112 1.73 -2.93 9.94
C SER A 112 1.96 -1.41 9.92
N CYS A 113 2.26 -0.85 8.75
CA CYS A 113 2.44 0.59 8.57
C CYS A 113 1.12 1.37 8.66
N ILE A 114 -0.01 0.70 8.41
CA ILE A 114 -1.34 1.32 8.41
C ILE A 114 -2.05 1.09 9.75
N ALA A 115 -2.09 -0.17 10.20
CA ALA A 115 -3.01 -0.65 11.21
C ALA A 115 -2.42 -0.74 12.63
N THR A 116 -1.08 -0.78 12.78
CA THR A 116 -0.49 -0.98 14.11
C THR A 116 -0.91 0.13 15.07
N ASN A 117 -1.35 -0.27 16.27
CA ASN A 117 -1.68 0.65 17.35
C ASN A 117 -0.94 0.25 18.64
N ARG A 118 0.37 0.44 18.63
CA ARG A 118 1.26 0.11 19.77
C ARG A 118 2.07 1.34 20.17
N PRO A 119 1.50 2.22 21.02
CA PRO A 119 2.22 3.39 21.54
C PRO A 119 3.58 2.98 22.12
N GLY A 120 4.60 3.76 21.81
CA GLY A 120 5.99 3.48 22.18
C GLY A 120 6.75 2.53 21.25
N ALA A 121 6.08 1.79 20.39
CA ALA A 121 6.71 0.89 19.42
C ALA A 121 6.46 1.31 17.98
N LEU A 122 5.20 1.32 17.55
CA LEU A 122 4.75 1.72 16.23
C LEU A 122 3.27 2.11 16.30
N VAL A 123 2.91 3.25 15.73
CA VAL A 123 1.53 3.63 15.44
C VAL A 123 1.43 3.90 13.95
N GLY A 124 0.51 3.21 13.28
CA GLY A 124 0.28 3.32 11.85
C GLY A 124 -0.53 4.56 11.48
N THR A 125 -0.82 4.69 10.19
CA THR A 125 -1.53 5.87 9.64
C THR A 125 -3.03 5.85 9.92
N ALA A 126 -3.65 4.65 10.03
CA ALA A 126 -5.07 4.47 10.31
C ALA A 126 -5.28 3.34 11.34
N PRO A 127 -4.79 3.53 12.60
CA PRO A 127 -4.73 2.45 13.59
C PRO A 127 -6.09 2.05 14.18
N GLU A 128 -7.17 2.74 13.80
CA GLU A 128 -8.56 2.48 14.26
C GLU A 128 -9.49 2.11 13.11
N ALA A 129 -8.94 1.89 11.90
CA ALA A 129 -9.71 1.41 10.75
C ALA A 129 -10.01 -0.09 10.86
N SER A 130 -10.99 -0.54 10.08
CA SER A 130 -11.28 -1.95 9.83
C SER A 130 -10.62 -2.42 8.54
N PHE A 131 -10.28 -3.71 8.44
CA PHE A 131 -9.50 -4.19 7.31
C PHE A 131 -10.07 -5.46 6.69
N TYR A 132 -9.98 -5.55 5.36
CA TYR A 132 -10.00 -6.79 4.60
C TYR A 132 -8.61 -7.09 4.06
N LEU A 133 -8.14 -8.33 4.19
CA LEU A 133 -6.82 -8.76 3.72
C LEU A 133 -7.00 -9.69 2.52
N LEU A 134 -6.58 -9.24 1.35
CA LEU A 134 -6.83 -9.89 0.07
C LEU A 134 -5.51 -10.24 -0.60
N VAL A 135 -5.35 -11.52 -1.00
CA VAL A 135 -4.16 -11.99 -1.72
C VAL A 135 -4.49 -12.13 -3.20
N SER A 136 -3.75 -11.44 -4.05
CA SER A 136 -3.89 -11.46 -5.51
C SER A 136 -2.60 -11.80 -6.25
N GLU A 137 -1.49 -12.06 -5.55
CA GLU A 137 -0.18 -12.31 -6.13
C GLU A 137 0.36 -13.69 -5.76
N ASP A 138 0.96 -14.36 -6.75
CA ASP A 138 1.83 -15.52 -6.55
C ASP A 138 3.29 -15.06 -6.65
N ASP A 139 3.98 -14.93 -5.52
CA ASP A 139 5.36 -14.45 -5.46
C ASP A 139 6.40 -15.37 -6.10
N SER A 140 5.99 -16.54 -6.57
CA SER A 140 6.85 -17.49 -7.26
C SER A 140 6.88 -17.29 -8.78
N THR A 141 5.90 -16.57 -9.34
CA THR A 141 5.72 -16.36 -10.78
C THR A 141 5.13 -14.96 -11.02
N GLU A 142 5.27 -14.47 -12.25
CA GLU A 142 4.67 -13.21 -12.68
C GLU A 142 3.87 -13.47 -13.95
N HIS A 143 2.56 -13.67 -13.82
CA HIS A 143 1.68 -14.01 -14.92
C HIS A 143 0.53 -13.02 -15.09
N LYS A 144 0.08 -12.84 -16.31
CA LYS A 144 -1.01 -11.92 -16.64
C LYS A 144 -2.32 -12.19 -15.88
N VAL A 145 -2.55 -13.42 -15.47
CA VAL A 145 -3.72 -13.80 -14.65
C VAL A 145 -3.78 -13.07 -13.31
N GLU A 146 -2.66 -12.55 -12.81
CA GLU A 146 -2.61 -11.77 -11.57
C GLU A 146 -3.33 -10.42 -11.71
N GLU A 147 -3.39 -9.85 -12.92
CA GLU A 147 -4.29 -8.72 -13.20
C GLU A 147 -5.76 -9.10 -12.92
N ASP A 148 -6.19 -10.30 -13.30
CA ASP A 148 -7.57 -10.78 -13.08
C ASP A 148 -7.82 -11.02 -11.57
N TYR A 149 -6.86 -11.60 -10.86
CA TYR A 149 -6.96 -11.78 -9.41
C TYR A 149 -7.04 -10.43 -8.68
N TRP A 150 -6.24 -9.46 -9.12
CA TRP A 150 -6.29 -8.10 -8.59
C TRP A 150 -7.65 -7.45 -8.84
N CYS A 151 -8.19 -7.57 -10.05
CA CYS A 151 -9.53 -7.09 -10.40
C CYS A 151 -10.61 -7.72 -9.52
N ALA A 152 -10.57 -9.05 -9.35
CA ALA A 152 -11.50 -9.77 -8.48
C ALA A 152 -11.39 -9.32 -7.02
N ALA A 153 -10.19 -9.00 -6.54
CA ALA A 153 -9.98 -8.46 -5.20
C ALA A 153 -10.60 -7.05 -5.04
N VAL A 154 -10.49 -6.19 -6.06
CA VAL A 154 -11.13 -4.86 -6.06
C VAL A 154 -12.66 -4.99 -6.09
N GLU A 155 -13.21 -5.87 -6.94
CA GLU A 155 -14.65 -6.14 -7.00
C GLU A 155 -15.17 -6.69 -5.66
N TYR A 156 -14.41 -7.58 -5.03
CA TYR A 156 -14.75 -8.09 -3.70
C TYR A 156 -14.76 -6.95 -2.67
N ALA A 157 -13.76 -6.08 -2.68
CA ALA A 157 -13.68 -4.93 -1.78
C ALA A 157 -14.89 -3.99 -1.94
N ASP A 158 -15.33 -3.73 -3.18
CA ASP A 158 -16.57 -2.98 -3.47
C ASP A 158 -17.80 -3.70 -2.88
N SER A 159 -17.91 -5.00 -3.13
CA SER A 159 -19.07 -5.81 -2.70
C SER A 159 -19.26 -5.88 -1.19
N VAL A 160 -18.18 -5.76 -0.41
CA VAL A 160 -18.21 -5.78 1.05
C VAL A 160 -18.22 -4.37 1.67
N GLY A 161 -18.27 -3.33 0.84
CA GLY A 161 -18.40 -1.94 1.24
C GLY A 161 -17.12 -1.32 1.80
N CYS A 162 -15.96 -1.61 1.20
CA CYS A 162 -14.73 -0.91 1.55
C CYS A 162 -14.74 0.54 1.02
N ASP A 163 -14.30 1.46 1.86
CA ASP A 163 -14.13 2.88 1.51
C ASP A 163 -12.83 3.13 0.76
N VAL A 164 -11.79 2.37 1.12
CA VAL A 164 -10.43 2.52 0.62
C VAL A 164 -9.90 1.17 0.16
N VAL A 165 -9.27 1.15 -1.00
CA VAL A 165 -8.43 0.04 -1.47
C VAL A 165 -7.00 0.51 -1.55
N THR A 166 -6.07 -0.20 -0.92
CA THR A 166 -4.64 0.04 -1.05
C THR A 166 -3.94 -1.20 -1.58
N SER A 167 -3.15 -1.01 -2.63
CA SER A 167 -2.40 -2.07 -3.31
C SER A 167 -0.95 -1.67 -3.45
N SER A 168 -0.05 -2.46 -2.86
CA SER A 168 1.40 -2.25 -3.00
C SER A 168 2.00 -3.13 -4.09
N LEU A 169 1.25 -3.32 -5.15
CA LEU A 169 1.54 -4.17 -6.30
C LEU A 169 1.65 -3.34 -7.58
N GLY A 170 2.15 -3.95 -8.65
CA GLY A 170 2.19 -3.32 -9.97
C GLY A 170 3.04 -4.11 -10.95
N TYR A 171 2.57 -4.21 -12.18
CA TYR A 171 3.17 -5.02 -13.22
C TYR A 171 3.94 -4.15 -14.22
N THR A 172 5.11 -4.63 -14.66
CA THR A 172 5.95 -4.01 -15.70
C THR A 172 6.26 -4.97 -16.85
N GLY A 173 5.76 -6.18 -16.77
CA GLY A 173 5.91 -7.29 -17.70
C GLY A 173 5.66 -8.60 -17.00
N TYR A 174 5.70 -9.68 -17.73
CA TYR A 174 5.41 -11.04 -17.25
C TYR A 174 6.54 -12.00 -17.59
N ASP A 175 6.57 -13.16 -16.93
CA ASP A 175 7.51 -14.24 -17.22
C ASP A 175 7.37 -14.74 -18.65
N ASP A 176 6.16 -14.83 -19.17
CA ASP A 176 5.92 -15.03 -20.60
C ASP A 176 6.07 -13.71 -21.36
N LYS A 177 7.08 -13.66 -22.21
CA LYS A 177 7.36 -12.49 -23.05
C LYS A 177 6.26 -12.17 -24.06
N VAL A 178 5.45 -13.15 -24.43
CA VAL A 178 4.30 -12.96 -25.33
C VAL A 178 3.18 -12.17 -24.62
N GLU A 179 3.05 -12.34 -23.32
CA GLU A 179 2.09 -11.61 -22.50
C GLU A 179 2.59 -10.24 -22.06
N SER A 180 3.92 -10.01 -22.09
CA SER A 180 4.55 -8.76 -21.68
C SER A 180 4.19 -7.61 -22.63
N PHE A 181 4.17 -6.42 -22.09
CA PHE A 181 3.67 -5.21 -22.75
C PHE A 181 4.71 -4.10 -22.84
N GLY A 182 4.41 -3.08 -23.62
CA GLY A 182 5.27 -1.91 -23.80
C GLY A 182 4.70 -0.63 -23.20
N TYR A 183 5.49 0.43 -23.22
CA TYR A 183 5.11 1.74 -22.64
C TYR A 183 3.85 2.36 -23.25
N TRP A 184 3.54 2.04 -24.51
CA TRP A 184 2.32 2.55 -25.19
C TRP A 184 1.04 1.96 -24.64
N GLU A 185 1.11 0.88 -23.87
CA GLU A 185 -0.03 0.25 -23.23
C GLU A 185 -0.31 0.81 -21.82
N LEU A 186 0.57 1.69 -21.33
CA LEU A 186 0.39 2.45 -20.09
C LEU A 186 -0.56 3.65 -20.31
N ASP A 187 -1.72 3.40 -20.86
CA ASP A 187 -2.71 4.41 -21.29
C ASP A 187 -3.93 4.51 -20.35
N GLY A 188 -3.95 3.72 -19.29
CA GLY A 188 -5.06 3.61 -18.34
C GLY A 188 -6.31 2.90 -18.91
N ARG A 189 -6.21 2.26 -20.09
CA ARG A 189 -7.33 1.64 -20.81
C ARG A 189 -7.04 0.24 -21.31
N THR A 190 -5.81 -0.02 -21.75
CA THR A 190 -5.42 -1.30 -22.35
C THR A 190 -5.49 -2.41 -21.32
N HIS A 191 -4.90 -2.19 -20.15
CA HIS A 191 -4.90 -3.17 -19.06
C HIS A 191 -6.23 -3.21 -18.31
N ILE A 192 -6.69 -4.43 -18.01
CA ILE A 192 -7.97 -4.63 -17.30
C ILE A 192 -7.95 -4.02 -15.91
N ASN A 193 -6.85 -4.17 -15.18
CA ASN A 193 -6.67 -3.65 -13.84
C ASN A 193 -6.71 -2.11 -13.81
N SER A 194 -6.15 -1.40 -14.81
CA SER A 194 -6.26 0.06 -14.93
C SER A 194 -7.70 0.52 -15.16
N ARG A 195 -8.47 -0.24 -15.95
CA ARG A 195 -9.90 0.03 -16.18
C ARG A 195 -10.71 -0.19 -14.90
N VAL A 196 -10.46 -1.29 -14.20
CA VAL A 196 -11.13 -1.61 -12.93
C VAL A 196 -10.78 -0.58 -11.85
N ALA A 197 -9.52 -0.12 -11.79
CA ALA A 197 -9.12 0.97 -10.89
C ALA A 197 -9.93 2.24 -11.14
N SER A 198 -10.08 2.63 -12.41
CA SER A 198 -10.89 3.81 -12.81
C SER A 198 -12.37 3.62 -12.48
N LEU A 199 -12.90 2.42 -12.66
CA LEU A 199 -14.28 2.07 -12.35
C LEU A 199 -14.55 2.14 -10.84
N ALA A 200 -13.69 1.53 -10.03
CA ALA A 200 -13.78 1.57 -8.56
C ALA A 200 -13.76 3.00 -8.03
N ALA A 201 -12.84 3.83 -8.55
CA ALA A 201 -12.80 5.26 -8.20
C ALA A 201 -14.09 6.01 -8.59
N SER A 202 -14.69 5.67 -9.74
CA SER A 202 -15.97 6.26 -10.17
C SER A 202 -17.16 5.84 -9.28
N ARG A 203 -17.03 4.76 -8.52
CA ARG A 203 -18.02 4.27 -7.55
C ARG A 203 -17.84 4.85 -6.16
N GLY A 204 -16.80 5.65 -5.95
CA GLY A 204 -16.52 6.34 -4.69
C GLY A 204 -15.46 5.69 -3.82
N ILE A 205 -14.85 4.60 -4.26
CA ILE A 205 -13.72 3.98 -3.57
C ILE A 205 -12.47 4.85 -3.76
N VAL A 206 -11.78 5.15 -2.66
CA VAL A 206 -10.44 5.75 -2.72
C VAL A 206 -9.44 4.65 -3.00
N LEU A 207 -9.01 4.53 -4.25
CA LEU A 207 -8.05 3.51 -4.66
C LEU A 207 -6.64 4.09 -4.74
N LEU A 208 -5.72 3.46 -4.02
CA LEU A 208 -4.31 3.80 -3.92
C LEU A 208 -3.49 2.63 -4.44
N ASN A 209 -2.64 2.88 -5.42
CA ASN A 209 -1.76 1.85 -5.95
C ASN A 209 -0.31 2.31 -5.97
N SER A 210 0.62 1.36 -5.79
CA SER A 210 2.05 1.62 -5.89
C SER A 210 2.44 2.05 -7.29
N ALA A 211 3.30 3.07 -7.42
CA ALA A 211 3.94 3.41 -8.67
C ALA A 211 5.04 2.42 -9.09
N GLY A 212 5.33 1.43 -8.25
CA GLY A 212 6.37 0.44 -8.47
C GLY A 212 7.77 0.91 -8.06
N ASN A 213 8.74 0.01 -8.18
CA ASN A 213 10.13 0.21 -7.74
C ASN A 213 11.12 0.37 -8.89
N SER A 214 10.64 0.37 -10.13
CA SER A 214 11.44 0.27 -11.36
C SER A 214 12.04 1.59 -11.87
N GLY A 215 12.06 2.63 -11.03
CA GLY A 215 12.60 3.94 -11.40
C GLY A 215 14.11 3.97 -11.68
N ASN A 216 14.88 3.04 -11.11
CA ASN A 216 16.32 2.93 -11.25
C ASN A 216 16.75 1.75 -12.15
N ASP A 217 15.81 0.94 -12.59
CA ASP A 217 16.08 -0.17 -13.50
C ASP A 217 15.84 0.20 -14.99
N ARG A 218 15.85 -0.80 -15.85
CA ARG A 218 15.66 -0.59 -17.29
C ARG A 218 14.26 -0.08 -17.65
N TRP A 219 13.24 -0.37 -16.85
CA TRP A 219 11.87 0.03 -17.12
C TRP A 219 11.65 1.54 -16.97
N LYS A 220 12.13 2.16 -15.89
CA LYS A 220 12.09 3.61 -15.62
C LYS A 220 10.71 4.27 -15.69
N LYS A 221 9.64 3.50 -15.63
CA LYS A 221 8.24 3.94 -15.69
C LYS A 221 7.47 3.40 -14.49
N ILE A 222 6.26 3.88 -14.32
CA ILE A 222 5.31 3.26 -13.41
C ILE A 222 4.83 1.93 -14.00
N GLY A 223 4.34 1.03 -13.14
CA GLY A 223 3.66 -0.19 -13.59
C GLY A 223 2.15 0.02 -13.70
N VAL A 224 1.43 -0.96 -14.25
CA VAL A 224 -0.02 -0.99 -14.16
C VAL A 224 -0.44 -1.59 -12.81
N PRO A 225 -1.58 -1.16 -12.22
CA PRO A 225 -2.62 -0.27 -12.72
C PRO A 225 -2.38 1.23 -12.47
N ALA A 226 -1.23 1.63 -11.91
CA ALA A 226 -0.91 3.01 -11.56
C ALA A 226 -0.77 3.96 -12.76
#